data_7d005d03a935feffcd80d2967b40d8fc
#
_entry.id   7d005d03a935feffcd80d2967b40d8fc
#
_cell.length_a   1.000
_cell.length_b   1.000
_cell.length_c   1.000
_cell.angle_alpha   90.00
_cell.angle_beta   90.00
_cell.angle_gamma   90.00
#
_symmetry.space_group_name_H-M   'P 1'
#
loop_
_entity.id
_entity.type
_entity.pdbx_description
1 polymer ?
#
loop_
_entity_poly.entity_id
_entity_poly.type
_entity_poly.pdbx_seq_one_letter_code
_entity_poly.pdbx_strand_id
1 'polypeptide(L)'
;MVNRKLFYCAAAFLSACMLTSCSSDKTEFETKGDGTAVLTSKGVDYPMILVEAGTFKIGATAEMQMVTPSEEQPSHDVTITKDYYLGKTEVTQELWESVMGSNPSAIKGGKNLPVINVSWDDCQAFVKKLNELTGKQFRLPTEAEWEYAARGAKKGKSLQFCGSIYVDHVAWYKSNSRGTLNPVGAMDKNEMGFYDMGGNVWEWCQDGHFTYPAEAQKDPCPEADSTRTYVIRGGGWNSGQSDCRYTSRSSSSATSNNADRGFRLAITK
;
A
#
# COMPACT_ATOMS: atom_id res chain seq x y z
N MET A 1 -37.95 -80.01 -5.22
CA MET A 1 -36.68 -79.29 -5.36
C MET A 1 -36.99 -77.98 -6.05
N VAL A 2 -37.03 -76.90 -5.25
CA VAL A 2 -37.39 -75.55 -5.75
C VAL A 2 -36.17 -74.64 -5.61
N ASN A 3 -35.62 -74.25 -6.72
CA ASN A 3 -34.49 -73.33 -6.78
C ASN A 3 -34.99 -71.87 -6.60
N ARG A 4 -34.60 -71.21 -5.49
CA ARG A 4 -34.81 -69.79 -5.24
C ARG A 4 -33.59 -69.02 -5.75
N LYS A 5 -33.76 -68.23 -6.81
CA LYS A 5 -32.78 -67.22 -7.27
C LYS A 5 -32.95 -65.95 -6.39
N LEU A 6 -31.92 -65.59 -5.64
CA LEU A 6 -31.82 -64.27 -5.01
C LEU A 6 -31.44 -63.20 -6.06
N PHE A 7 -32.27 -62.17 -6.16
CA PHE A 7 -31.93 -60.92 -6.85
C PHE A 7 -31.26 -59.97 -5.88
N TYR A 8 -30.02 -59.65 -6.14
CA TYR A 8 -29.33 -58.54 -5.44
C TYR A 8 -29.64 -57.23 -6.24
N CYS A 9 -30.38 -56.32 -5.58
CA CYS A 9 -30.51 -54.94 -6.00
C CYS A 9 -29.22 -54.18 -5.58
N ALA A 10 -28.40 -53.83 -6.54
CA ALA A 10 -27.30 -52.89 -6.34
C ALA A 10 -27.86 -51.46 -6.35
N ALA A 11 -27.92 -50.83 -5.19
CA ALA A 11 -28.20 -49.41 -5.05
C ALA A 11 -26.93 -48.64 -5.41
N ALA A 12 -26.92 -48.00 -6.58
CA ALA A 12 -25.90 -47.08 -7.01
C ALA A 12 -26.09 -45.75 -6.23
N PHE A 13 -25.22 -45.48 -5.25
CA PHE A 13 -25.10 -44.13 -4.68
C PHE A 13 -24.41 -43.22 -5.69
N LEU A 14 -25.17 -42.36 -6.36
CA LEU A 14 -24.63 -41.21 -7.08
C LEU A 14 -24.18 -40.19 -6.00
N SER A 15 -22.89 -40.15 -5.73
CA SER A 15 -22.26 -39.06 -5.02
C SER A 15 -22.22 -37.85 -5.95
N ALA A 16 -23.15 -36.93 -5.77
CA ALA A 16 -23.10 -35.62 -6.42
C ALA A 16 -21.91 -34.84 -5.82
N CYS A 17 -20.75 -34.90 -6.49
CA CYS A 17 -19.69 -33.95 -6.28
C CYS A 17 -20.22 -32.55 -6.67
N MET A 18 -20.68 -31.77 -5.71
CA MET A 18 -20.85 -30.34 -5.91
C MET A 18 -19.45 -29.75 -6.13
N LEU A 19 -19.10 -29.57 -7.39
CA LEU A 19 -18.02 -28.68 -7.79
C LEU A 19 -18.48 -27.28 -7.39
N THR A 20 -18.05 -26.80 -6.21
CA THR A 20 -18.05 -25.40 -5.92
C THR A 20 -17.12 -24.77 -6.93
N SER A 21 -17.69 -24.15 -7.98
CA SER A 21 -16.94 -23.28 -8.86
C SER A 21 -16.38 -22.17 -7.97
N CYS A 22 -15.08 -22.18 -7.76
CA CYS A 22 -14.38 -21.07 -7.16
C CYS A 22 -14.59 -19.88 -8.10
N SER A 23 -15.51 -18.97 -7.74
CA SER A 23 -15.86 -17.84 -8.58
C SER A 23 -14.64 -16.92 -8.61
N SER A 24 -13.93 -16.88 -9.75
CA SER A 24 -12.82 -15.96 -10.02
C SER A 24 -13.23 -14.48 -9.94
N ASP A 25 -14.51 -14.20 -9.75
CA ASP A 25 -15.09 -12.85 -9.76
C ASP A 25 -15.26 -12.22 -8.37
N LYS A 26 -14.94 -12.97 -7.30
CA LYS A 26 -15.10 -12.51 -5.93
C LYS A 26 -14.01 -11.50 -5.54
N THR A 27 -14.40 -10.49 -4.75
CA THR A 27 -13.47 -9.59 -4.06
C THR A 27 -13.68 -9.73 -2.56
N GLU A 28 -12.62 -10.07 -1.82
CA GLU A 28 -12.69 -10.36 -0.38
C GLU A 28 -11.42 -9.93 0.36
N PHE A 29 -11.54 -9.74 1.66
CA PHE A 29 -10.42 -9.41 2.54
C PHE A 29 -10.41 -10.35 3.74
N GLU A 30 -9.29 -11.05 3.91
CA GLU A 30 -9.07 -12.01 4.98
C GLU A 30 -7.86 -11.63 5.85
N THR A 31 -8.04 -11.69 7.17
CA THR A 31 -6.94 -11.51 8.13
C THR A 31 -6.40 -12.87 8.56
N LYS A 32 -5.07 -12.98 8.67
CA LYS A 32 -4.39 -14.18 9.14
C LYS A 32 -3.87 -13.99 10.57
N GLY A 33 -3.79 -15.05 11.34
CA GLY A 33 -3.38 -14.99 12.75
C GLY A 33 -1.92 -14.60 12.98
N ASP A 34 -1.11 -14.49 11.93
CA ASP A 34 0.32 -14.15 11.96
C ASP A 34 0.62 -12.65 11.79
N GLY A 35 -0.40 -11.81 11.85
CA GLY A 35 -0.26 -10.36 11.64
C GLY A 35 -0.24 -9.95 10.17
N THR A 36 -0.66 -10.84 9.25
CA THR A 36 -0.87 -10.50 7.84
C THR A 36 -2.34 -10.54 7.46
N ALA A 37 -2.68 -9.93 6.34
CA ALA A 37 -3.98 -10.01 5.70
C ALA A 37 -3.79 -10.06 4.18
N VAL A 38 -4.81 -10.51 3.47
CA VAL A 38 -4.83 -10.52 2.00
C VAL A 38 -6.16 -9.95 1.52
N LEU A 39 -6.07 -8.95 0.66
CA LEU A 39 -7.15 -8.53 -0.21
C LEU A 39 -7.02 -9.32 -1.51
N THR A 40 -8.04 -10.09 -1.87
CA THR A 40 -8.12 -10.78 -3.15
C THR A 40 -9.22 -10.17 -4.00
N SER A 41 -8.92 -9.77 -5.23
CA SER A 41 -9.92 -9.27 -6.19
C SER A 41 -9.77 -10.01 -7.51
N LYS A 42 -10.82 -10.77 -7.89
CA LYS A 42 -10.83 -11.59 -9.12
C LYS A 42 -9.58 -12.44 -9.31
N GLY A 43 -9.09 -13.05 -8.22
CA GLY A 43 -7.91 -13.90 -8.23
C GLY A 43 -6.56 -13.13 -8.17
N VAL A 44 -6.59 -11.82 -8.00
CA VAL A 44 -5.40 -10.98 -7.78
C VAL A 44 -5.24 -10.75 -6.28
N ASP A 45 -4.14 -11.25 -5.72
CA ASP A 45 -3.81 -11.08 -4.30
C ASP A 45 -3.01 -9.82 -4.03
N TYR A 46 -3.41 -9.11 -2.99
CA TYR A 46 -2.71 -7.94 -2.47
C TYR A 46 -2.42 -8.13 -0.97
N PRO A 47 -1.20 -8.56 -0.63
CA PRO A 47 -0.82 -8.79 0.76
C PRO A 47 -0.77 -7.48 1.55
N MET A 48 -1.21 -7.53 2.81
CA MET A 48 -1.17 -6.42 3.76
C MET A 48 -0.53 -6.87 5.07
N ILE A 49 0.12 -5.95 5.76
CA ILE A 49 0.85 -6.19 7.01
C ILE A 49 0.21 -5.37 8.11
N LEU A 50 0.00 -6.00 9.28
CA LEU A 50 -0.47 -5.34 10.49
C LEU A 50 0.62 -4.42 11.05
N VAL A 51 0.27 -3.17 11.25
CA VAL A 51 1.06 -2.19 11.98
C VAL A 51 0.35 -1.93 13.31
N GLU A 52 1.00 -2.25 14.41
CA GLU A 52 0.47 -1.97 15.74
C GLU A 52 0.54 -0.48 16.07
N ALA A 53 -0.45 0.02 16.77
CA ALA A 53 -0.48 1.36 17.34
C ALA A 53 0.81 1.72 18.09
N GLY A 54 1.20 2.98 18.05
CA GLY A 54 2.44 3.42 18.69
C GLY A 54 2.71 4.90 18.56
N THR A 55 3.76 5.37 19.22
CA THR A 55 4.23 6.76 19.16
C THR A 55 5.61 6.82 18.53
N PHE A 56 5.82 7.79 17.65
CA PHE A 56 7.10 8.03 16.97
C PHE A 56 7.31 9.52 16.69
N LYS A 57 8.52 9.89 16.28
CA LYS A 57 8.80 11.23 15.76
C LYS A 57 8.62 11.26 14.24
N ILE A 58 7.65 12.02 13.77
CA ILE A 58 7.48 12.31 12.33
C ILE A 58 8.45 13.41 11.89
N GLY A 59 8.85 13.40 10.63
CA GLY A 59 9.75 14.39 10.07
C GLY A 59 11.23 14.09 10.32
N ALA A 60 12.10 14.97 9.86
CA ALA A 60 13.54 14.77 9.96
C ALA A 60 14.08 15.04 11.35
N THR A 61 14.73 14.04 11.94
CA THR A 61 15.37 14.15 13.27
C THR A 61 16.86 14.51 13.14
N ALA A 62 17.47 14.98 14.23
CA ALA A 62 18.87 15.39 14.23
C ALA A 62 19.86 14.25 13.91
N GLU A 63 19.45 12.99 14.10
CA GLU A 63 20.26 11.81 13.77
C GLU A 63 20.39 11.58 12.27
N MET A 64 19.51 12.18 11.45
CA MET A 64 19.60 12.12 10.01
C MET A 64 20.70 13.06 9.51
N GLN A 65 21.87 12.53 9.22
CA GLN A 65 23.09 13.26 8.85
C GLN A 65 23.02 13.96 7.45
N MET A 66 21.83 14.32 6.99
CA MET A 66 21.63 15.01 5.70
C MET A 66 20.98 16.39 5.92
N VAL A 67 21.21 17.28 4.95
CA VAL A 67 20.44 18.54 4.87
C VAL A 67 18.98 18.16 4.62
N THR A 68 18.13 18.50 5.57
CA THR A 68 16.70 18.23 5.51
C THR A 68 15.94 19.49 5.07
N PRO A 69 15.05 19.39 4.09
CA PRO A 69 14.18 20.49 3.68
C PRO A 69 13.29 20.97 4.84
N SER A 70 12.91 22.25 4.81
CA SER A 70 11.99 22.88 5.78
C SER A 70 10.64 22.16 5.85
N GLU A 71 10.21 21.53 4.76
CA GLU A 71 8.97 20.75 4.67
C GLU A 71 8.93 19.56 5.65
N GLU A 72 10.10 19.05 6.08
CA GLU A 72 10.24 17.92 6.99
C GLU A 72 10.39 18.40 8.46
N GLN A 73 10.23 19.69 8.72
CA GLN A 73 10.45 20.34 10.03
C GLN A 73 9.21 21.14 10.49
N PRO A 74 9.03 21.34 11.80
CA PRO A 74 9.78 20.69 12.89
C PRO A 74 9.38 19.23 13.06
N SER A 75 10.34 18.37 13.44
CA SER A 75 9.98 17.01 13.85
C SER A 75 9.26 17.07 15.20
N HIS A 76 8.20 16.26 15.33
CA HIS A 76 7.37 16.24 16.53
C HIS A 76 6.84 14.84 16.82
N ASP A 77 6.32 14.62 18.03
CA ASP A 77 5.77 13.33 18.42
C ASP A 77 4.38 13.13 17.82
N VAL A 78 4.17 11.96 17.21
CA VAL A 78 2.85 11.53 16.72
C VAL A 78 2.49 10.20 17.36
N THR A 79 1.26 10.11 17.89
CA THR A 79 0.68 8.88 18.43
C THR A 79 -0.40 8.36 17.47
N ILE A 80 -0.17 7.17 16.92
CA ILE A 80 -1.17 6.38 16.18
C ILE A 80 -1.86 5.48 17.20
N THR A 81 -3.19 5.64 17.39
CA THR A 81 -3.92 4.98 18.48
C THR A 81 -4.57 3.67 18.11
N LYS A 82 -4.69 3.35 16.84
CA LYS A 82 -5.35 2.14 16.35
C LYS A 82 -4.39 1.32 15.50
N ASP A 83 -4.44 0.01 15.68
CA ASP A 83 -3.81 -0.92 14.75
C ASP A 83 -4.43 -0.79 13.36
N TYR A 84 -3.61 -0.94 12.33
CA TYR A 84 -4.08 -0.89 10.95
C TYR A 84 -3.30 -1.88 10.09
N TYR A 85 -3.91 -2.34 8.99
CA TYR A 85 -3.20 -3.05 7.94
C TYR A 85 -2.80 -2.07 6.85
N LEU A 86 -1.58 -2.20 6.37
CA LEU A 86 -1.04 -1.41 5.26
C LEU A 86 -0.59 -2.35 4.14
N GLY A 87 -0.80 -1.95 2.90
CA GLY A 87 -0.33 -2.69 1.72
C GLY A 87 1.16 -2.97 1.78
N LYS A 88 1.55 -4.22 1.56
CA LYS A 88 2.96 -4.65 1.57
C LYS A 88 3.80 -3.96 0.49
N THR A 89 3.16 -3.61 -0.62
CA THR A 89 3.70 -2.88 -1.78
C THR A 89 2.71 -1.80 -2.20
N GLU A 90 3.04 -1.04 -3.24
CA GLU A 90 2.07 -0.20 -3.96
C GLU A 90 0.97 -1.06 -4.58
N VAL A 91 -0.18 -0.46 -4.88
CA VAL A 91 -1.26 -1.08 -5.66
C VAL A 91 -0.76 -1.33 -7.09
N THR A 92 -0.88 -2.58 -7.55
CA THR A 92 -0.44 -2.96 -8.89
C THR A 92 -1.47 -2.60 -9.96
N GLN A 93 -1.01 -2.53 -11.22
CA GLN A 93 -1.88 -2.35 -12.38
C GLN A 93 -2.92 -3.47 -12.50
N GLU A 94 -2.53 -4.70 -12.16
CA GLU A 94 -3.44 -5.87 -12.19
C GLU A 94 -4.54 -5.74 -11.12
N LEU A 95 -4.19 -5.36 -9.87
CA LEU A 95 -5.18 -5.13 -8.83
C LEU A 95 -6.11 -3.98 -9.21
N TRP A 96 -5.56 -2.87 -9.69
CA TRP A 96 -6.37 -1.75 -10.15
C TRP A 96 -7.38 -2.17 -11.22
N GLU A 97 -6.91 -2.89 -12.26
CA GLU A 97 -7.76 -3.34 -13.36
C GLU A 97 -8.83 -4.33 -12.90
N SER A 98 -8.51 -5.21 -11.93
CA SER A 98 -9.47 -6.17 -11.37
C SER A 98 -10.66 -5.48 -10.70
N VAL A 99 -10.42 -4.32 -10.04
CA VAL A 99 -11.44 -3.53 -9.36
C VAL A 99 -12.13 -2.56 -10.33
N MET A 100 -11.36 -1.78 -11.11
CA MET A 100 -11.89 -0.68 -11.92
C MET A 100 -12.35 -1.12 -13.31
N GLY A 101 -11.82 -2.22 -13.84
CA GLY A 101 -12.14 -2.76 -15.16
C GLY A 101 -11.29 -2.20 -16.31
N SER A 102 -10.41 -1.23 -16.03
CA SER A 102 -9.47 -0.67 -17.02
C SER A 102 -8.20 -0.18 -16.33
N ASN A 103 -7.08 -0.11 -17.05
CA ASN A 103 -5.78 0.31 -16.54
C ASN A 103 -5.39 1.68 -17.12
N PRO A 104 -5.27 2.76 -16.29
CA PRO A 104 -4.95 4.11 -16.77
C PRO A 104 -3.46 4.31 -17.04
N SER A 105 -2.60 3.39 -16.59
CA SER A 105 -1.14 3.55 -16.65
C SER A 105 -0.64 3.69 -18.08
N ALA A 106 0.18 4.71 -18.32
CA ALA A 106 0.82 4.92 -19.62
C ALA A 106 1.96 3.92 -19.88
N ILE A 107 2.71 3.55 -18.83
CA ILE A 107 3.77 2.54 -18.89
C ILE A 107 3.13 1.20 -18.51
N LYS A 108 3.06 0.29 -19.49
CA LYS A 108 2.53 -1.07 -19.34
C LYS A 108 3.64 -2.08 -19.61
N GLY A 109 3.54 -3.28 -19.10
CA GLY A 109 4.55 -4.30 -19.39
C GLY A 109 4.67 -5.39 -18.35
N GLY A 110 3.76 -5.45 -17.38
CA GLY A 110 3.77 -6.52 -16.38
C GLY A 110 2.65 -6.36 -15.37
N LYS A 111 2.17 -7.49 -14.88
CA LYS A 111 1.08 -7.55 -13.90
C LYS A 111 1.47 -6.90 -12.56
N ASN A 112 2.77 -6.98 -12.21
CA ASN A 112 3.31 -6.51 -10.94
C ASN A 112 3.89 -5.08 -11.00
N LEU A 113 3.64 -4.31 -12.06
CA LEU A 113 3.99 -2.89 -12.07
C LEU A 113 3.01 -2.10 -11.19
N PRO A 114 3.47 -1.06 -10.46
CA PRO A 114 2.56 -0.20 -9.73
C PRO A 114 1.63 0.53 -10.71
N VAL A 115 0.39 0.77 -10.31
CA VAL A 115 -0.51 1.62 -11.07
C VAL A 115 -0.01 3.06 -11.01
N ILE A 116 -0.03 3.74 -12.17
CA ILE A 116 0.36 5.15 -12.33
C ILE A 116 -0.67 5.91 -13.13
N ASN A 117 -0.45 7.21 -13.28
CA ASN A 117 -1.41 8.12 -13.93
C ASN A 117 -2.76 8.13 -13.23
N VAL A 118 -2.74 7.99 -11.91
CA VAL A 118 -3.89 8.10 -11.02
C VAL A 118 -3.76 9.35 -10.17
N SER A 119 -4.80 10.16 -10.17
CA SER A 119 -4.97 11.32 -9.30
C SER A 119 -5.42 10.87 -7.90
N TRP A 120 -5.41 11.78 -6.93
CA TRP A 120 -5.99 11.51 -5.62
C TRP A 120 -7.48 11.17 -5.72
N ASP A 121 -8.21 11.91 -6.57
CA ASP A 121 -9.63 11.65 -6.83
C ASP A 121 -9.86 10.24 -7.44
N ASP A 122 -8.99 9.78 -8.35
CA ASP A 122 -9.05 8.44 -8.91
C ASP A 122 -8.80 7.37 -7.84
N CYS A 123 -7.84 7.62 -6.92
CA CYS A 123 -7.59 6.72 -5.79
C CYS A 123 -8.80 6.64 -4.85
N GLN A 124 -9.49 7.75 -4.57
CA GLN A 124 -10.72 7.74 -3.78
C GLN A 124 -11.85 7.00 -4.49
N ALA A 125 -11.97 7.14 -5.82
CA ALA A 125 -12.95 6.37 -6.61
C ALA A 125 -12.65 4.85 -6.56
N PHE A 126 -11.37 4.46 -6.65
CA PHE A 126 -10.93 3.07 -6.46
C PHE A 126 -11.31 2.55 -5.07
N VAL A 127 -10.97 3.28 -4.03
CA VAL A 127 -11.27 2.94 -2.62
C VAL A 127 -12.77 2.78 -2.41
N LYS A 128 -13.57 3.72 -2.90
CA LYS A 128 -15.03 3.64 -2.82
C LYS A 128 -15.57 2.35 -3.45
N LYS A 129 -15.14 2.05 -4.67
CA LYS A 129 -15.57 0.84 -5.38
C LYS A 129 -15.11 -0.44 -4.68
N LEU A 130 -13.88 -0.45 -4.17
CA LEU A 130 -13.37 -1.57 -3.39
C LEU A 130 -14.18 -1.81 -2.11
N ASN A 131 -14.56 -0.75 -1.42
CA ASN A 131 -15.39 -0.80 -0.22
C ASN A 131 -16.80 -1.34 -0.51
N GLU A 132 -17.39 -0.95 -1.65
CA GLU A 132 -18.66 -1.50 -2.12
C GLU A 132 -18.58 -3.01 -2.40
N LEU A 133 -17.47 -3.47 -3.02
CA LEU A 133 -17.26 -4.88 -3.34
C LEU A 133 -16.99 -5.76 -2.12
N THR A 134 -16.27 -5.23 -1.11
CA THR A 134 -15.81 -6.00 0.05
C THR A 134 -16.67 -5.82 1.31
N GLY A 135 -17.48 -4.76 1.37
CA GLY A 135 -18.17 -4.32 2.59
C GLY A 135 -17.21 -3.86 3.70
N LYS A 136 -15.95 -3.54 3.37
CA LYS A 136 -14.91 -3.07 4.28
C LYS A 136 -14.70 -1.56 4.14
N GLN A 137 -13.78 -1.00 4.95
CA GLN A 137 -13.48 0.44 4.97
C GLN A 137 -11.99 0.65 4.63
N PHE A 138 -11.59 0.27 3.42
CA PHE A 138 -10.28 0.62 2.89
C PHE A 138 -10.18 2.14 2.68
N ARG A 139 -8.97 2.66 2.73
CA ARG A 139 -8.63 4.06 2.52
C ARG A 139 -7.17 4.22 2.07
N LEU A 140 -6.76 5.41 1.73
CA LEU A 140 -5.34 5.75 1.69
C LEU A 140 -4.79 5.76 3.12
N PRO A 141 -3.49 5.47 3.32
CA PRO A 141 -2.85 5.70 4.61
C PRO A 141 -2.85 7.20 4.93
N THR A 142 -2.89 7.56 6.21
CA THR A 142 -2.49 8.92 6.58
C THR A 142 -0.98 9.07 6.39
N GLU A 143 -0.50 10.31 6.24
CA GLU A 143 0.92 10.60 6.14
C GLU A 143 1.71 10.02 7.33
N ALA A 144 1.14 10.14 8.52
CA ALA A 144 1.73 9.62 9.74
C ALA A 144 1.79 8.07 9.75
N GLU A 145 0.75 7.39 9.31
CA GLU A 145 0.73 5.93 9.18
C GLU A 145 1.76 5.46 8.15
N TRP A 146 1.85 6.16 7.01
CA TRP A 146 2.82 5.86 5.99
C TRP A 146 4.26 5.98 6.52
N GLU A 147 4.61 7.11 7.16
CA GLU A 147 5.97 7.32 7.67
C GLU A 147 6.31 6.37 8.82
N TYR A 148 5.36 6.09 9.72
CA TYR A 148 5.56 5.15 10.81
C TYR A 148 5.90 3.74 10.30
N ALA A 149 5.16 3.26 9.31
CA ALA A 149 5.43 1.99 8.66
C ALA A 149 6.77 1.99 7.89
N ALA A 150 7.08 3.08 7.18
CA ALA A 150 8.34 3.26 6.45
C ALA A 150 9.57 3.22 7.35
N ARG A 151 9.46 3.79 8.55
CA ARG A 151 10.49 3.74 9.60
C ARG A 151 10.65 2.36 10.24
N GLY A 152 9.79 1.37 9.91
CA GLY A 152 9.78 0.05 10.52
C GLY A 152 8.95 -0.03 11.81
N ALA A 153 8.10 0.95 12.09
CA ALA A 153 7.24 1.02 13.28
C ALA A 153 8.05 0.72 14.58
N LYS A 154 7.52 -0.17 15.43
CA LYS A 154 8.21 -0.59 16.69
C LYS A 154 9.53 -1.36 16.45
N LYS A 155 9.80 -1.84 15.23
CA LYS A 155 11.01 -2.61 14.87
C LYS A 155 12.07 -1.76 14.18
N GLY A 156 11.78 -0.48 13.93
CA GLY A 156 12.62 0.42 13.18
C GLY A 156 13.98 0.68 13.83
N LYS A 157 15.00 0.93 13.00
CA LYS A 157 16.41 1.10 13.41
C LYS A 157 16.96 2.51 13.18
N SER A 158 16.15 3.51 13.00
CA SER A 158 16.60 4.90 12.71
C SER A 158 17.59 4.98 11.55
N LEU A 159 17.30 4.28 10.45
CA LEU A 159 18.06 4.30 9.23
C LEU A 159 17.70 5.52 8.38
N GLN A 160 18.43 5.79 7.33
CA GLN A 160 18.19 6.93 6.44
C GLN A 160 17.09 6.65 5.40
N PHE A 161 17.04 5.42 4.92
CA PHE A 161 16.06 4.91 3.97
C PHE A 161 15.25 3.77 4.61
N CYS A 162 14.20 3.35 3.97
CA CYS A 162 13.28 2.33 4.51
C CYS A 162 13.96 0.96 4.62
N GLY A 163 14.61 0.68 5.74
CA GLY A 163 15.32 -0.59 6.00
C GLY A 163 16.81 -0.60 5.65
N SER A 164 17.40 0.51 5.18
CA SER A 164 18.82 0.58 4.82
C SER A 164 19.43 1.97 5.01
N ILE A 165 20.76 2.01 5.15
CA ILE A 165 21.55 3.25 4.99
C ILE A 165 21.96 3.49 3.53
N TYR A 166 21.75 2.51 2.65
CA TYR A 166 22.07 2.57 1.22
C TYR A 166 20.79 2.57 0.39
N VAL A 167 20.57 3.62 -0.37
CA VAL A 167 19.38 3.79 -1.21
C VAL A 167 19.26 2.68 -2.26
N ASP A 168 20.37 2.26 -2.84
CA ASP A 168 20.41 1.25 -3.92
C ASP A 168 19.90 -0.14 -3.51
N HIS A 169 19.79 -0.39 -2.20
CA HIS A 169 19.26 -1.66 -1.70
C HIS A 169 17.73 -1.68 -1.62
N VAL A 170 17.10 -0.52 -1.43
CA VAL A 170 15.68 -0.41 -1.02
C VAL A 170 14.82 0.45 -1.94
N ALA A 171 15.41 1.12 -2.94
CA ALA A 171 14.67 2.07 -3.77
C ALA A 171 15.02 1.97 -5.25
N TRP A 172 13.99 2.02 -6.10
CA TRP A 172 14.11 2.31 -7.52
C TRP A 172 14.01 3.83 -7.72
N TYR A 173 15.09 4.49 -8.13
CA TYR A 173 15.17 5.92 -8.30
C TYR A 173 15.96 6.28 -9.58
N LYS A 174 16.14 7.56 -9.88
CA LYS A 174 16.72 8.04 -11.15
C LYS A 174 18.02 7.34 -11.57
N SER A 175 18.88 7.01 -10.62
CA SER A 175 20.20 6.41 -10.94
C SER A 175 20.16 4.92 -11.27
N ASN A 176 19.16 4.16 -10.80
CA ASN A 176 19.10 2.71 -10.96
C ASN A 176 17.83 2.18 -11.63
N SER A 177 16.77 2.99 -11.76
CA SER A 177 15.48 2.60 -12.36
C SER A 177 15.51 2.36 -13.87
N ARG A 178 16.60 2.75 -14.54
CA ARG A 178 16.72 2.73 -16.02
C ARG A 178 15.67 3.59 -16.72
N GLY A 179 15.20 4.66 -16.04
CA GLY A 179 14.22 5.60 -16.57
C GLY A 179 12.80 5.05 -16.71
N THR A 180 12.44 4.02 -15.95
CA THR A 180 11.12 3.41 -16.01
C THR A 180 10.67 2.83 -14.66
N LEU A 181 9.39 2.44 -14.55
CA LEU A 181 8.85 1.65 -13.45
C LEU A 181 9.50 0.28 -13.35
N ASN A 182 9.53 -0.25 -12.14
CA ASN A 182 9.98 -1.61 -11.85
C ASN A 182 8.86 -2.40 -11.15
N PRO A 183 8.89 -3.74 -11.23
CA PRO A 183 7.95 -4.58 -10.50
C PRO A 183 7.98 -4.29 -9.00
N VAL A 184 6.83 -4.24 -8.36
CA VAL A 184 6.74 -4.05 -6.91
C VAL A 184 7.42 -5.19 -6.16
N GLY A 185 8.04 -4.90 -5.01
CA GLY A 185 8.68 -5.90 -4.17
C GLY A 185 10.01 -6.45 -4.73
N ALA A 186 10.64 -5.77 -5.68
CA ALA A 186 11.88 -6.23 -6.32
C ALA A 186 13.16 -5.79 -5.59
N MET A 187 13.06 -4.85 -4.66
CA MET A 187 14.16 -4.41 -3.78
C MET A 187 14.06 -5.04 -2.38
N ASP A 188 14.98 -4.72 -1.49
CA ASP A 188 14.91 -5.17 -0.10
C ASP A 188 13.78 -4.51 0.67
N LYS A 189 13.19 -5.28 1.58
CA LYS A 189 12.12 -4.82 2.47
C LYS A 189 12.68 -4.20 3.74
N ASN A 190 11.89 -3.34 4.40
CA ASN A 190 12.21 -2.84 5.72
C ASN A 190 11.96 -3.90 6.83
N GLU A 191 12.19 -3.53 8.10
CA GLU A 191 12.10 -4.41 9.26
C GLU A 191 10.69 -4.99 9.49
N MET A 192 9.65 -4.30 9.00
CA MET A 192 8.25 -4.76 9.05
C MET A 192 7.88 -5.66 7.88
N GLY A 193 8.67 -5.65 6.81
CA GLY A 193 8.40 -6.42 5.60
C GLY A 193 7.75 -5.62 4.48
N PHE A 194 7.69 -4.29 4.58
CA PHE A 194 7.22 -3.40 3.51
C PHE A 194 8.29 -3.21 2.46
N TYR A 195 7.89 -3.18 1.21
CA TYR A 195 8.70 -2.89 0.03
C TYR A 195 8.33 -1.54 -0.56
N ASP A 196 9.27 -0.98 -1.32
CA ASP A 196 9.07 0.22 -2.15
C ASP A 196 8.54 1.43 -1.35
N MET A 197 8.87 1.48 -0.03
CA MET A 197 8.58 2.66 0.79
C MET A 197 9.55 3.83 0.48
N GLY A 198 10.40 3.65 -0.50
CA GLY A 198 11.26 4.65 -1.11
C GLY A 198 11.49 4.30 -2.56
N GLY A 199 11.30 5.25 -3.49
CA GLY A 199 11.42 5.06 -4.93
C GLY A 199 10.21 4.38 -5.57
N ASN A 200 10.38 3.87 -6.76
CA ASN A 200 9.40 3.33 -7.69
C ASN A 200 8.31 4.34 -8.05
N VAL A 201 7.30 4.58 -7.20
CA VAL A 201 6.34 5.66 -7.42
C VAL A 201 6.09 6.48 -6.15
N TRP A 202 5.88 7.78 -6.28
CA TRP A 202 5.30 8.61 -5.24
C TRP A 202 3.92 8.07 -4.85
N GLU A 203 3.64 8.03 -3.56
CA GLU A 203 2.40 7.47 -3.02
C GLU A 203 1.50 8.52 -2.41
N TRP A 204 0.25 8.60 -2.89
CA TRP A 204 -0.78 9.45 -2.32
C TRP A 204 -1.11 9.04 -0.88
N CYS A 205 -1.16 10.05 0.00
CA CYS A 205 -1.71 9.94 1.35
C CYS A 205 -3.11 10.56 1.44
N GLN A 206 -3.81 10.24 2.53
CA GLN A 206 -5.16 10.77 2.79
C GLN A 206 -5.12 12.27 3.11
N ASP A 207 -4.03 12.75 3.67
CA ASP A 207 -3.87 14.07 4.27
C ASP A 207 -3.76 15.19 3.23
N GLY A 208 -4.42 16.32 3.51
CA GLY A 208 -4.07 17.60 2.93
C GLY A 208 -2.65 18.00 3.31
N HIS A 209 -1.97 18.76 2.44
CA HIS A 209 -0.60 19.20 2.69
C HIS A 209 -0.57 20.43 3.60
N PHE A 210 0.09 20.30 4.76
CA PHE A 210 0.28 21.38 5.73
C PHE A 210 1.71 21.38 6.25
N THR A 211 2.14 22.56 6.74
CA THR A 211 3.39 22.68 7.52
C THR A 211 3.25 21.90 8.83
N TYR A 212 4.28 21.15 9.21
CA TYR A 212 4.28 20.43 10.46
C TYR A 212 4.17 21.38 11.66
N PRO A 213 3.29 21.08 12.64
CA PRO A 213 3.28 21.81 13.90
C PRO A 213 4.45 21.38 14.80
N ALA A 214 4.78 22.20 15.81
CA ALA A 214 5.78 21.83 16.81
C ALA A 214 5.21 20.92 17.91
N GLU A 215 3.90 20.97 18.11
CA GLU A 215 3.18 20.25 19.16
C GLU A 215 2.96 18.79 18.78
N ALA A 216 2.95 17.93 19.81
CA ALA A 216 2.61 16.52 19.64
C ALA A 216 1.18 16.34 19.11
N GLN A 217 0.99 15.37 18.21
CA GLN A 217 -0.29 15.08 17.58
C GLN A 217 -0.77 13.65 17.86
N LYS A 218 -2.07 13.45 17.73
CA LYS A 218 -2.72 12.15 17.88
C LYS A 218 -3.59 11.89 16.66
N ASP A 219 -3.33 10.77 15.97
CA ASP A 219 -4.02 10.36 14.75
C ASP A 219 -4.20 11.53 13.73
N PRO A 220 -3.13 12.27 13.38
CA PRO A 220 -3.27 13.41 12.49
C PRO A 220 -3.74 12.94 11.09
N CYS A 221 -4.70 13.66 10.54
CA CYS A 221 -5.17 13.53 9.17
C CYS A 221 -5.84 14.86 8.77
N PRO A 222 -5.08 15.92 8.55
CA PRO A 222 -5.65 17.21 8.20
C PRO A 222 -6.36 17.15 6.85
N GLU A 223 -7.53 17.78 6.76
CA GLU A 223 -8.23 17.94 5.50
C GLU A 223 -7.50 18.97 4.63
N ALA A 224 -7.49 18.74 3.32
CA ALA A 224 -6.95 19.74 2.40
C ALA A 224 -7.81 21.02 2.41
N ASP A 225 -7.15 22.15 2.26
CA ASP A 225 -7.82 23.44 2.10
C ASP A 225 -8.48 23.57 0.71
N SER A 226 -8.91 24.79 0.37
CA SER A 226 -9.55 25.09 -0.91
C SER A 226 -8.67 24.81 -2.14
N THR A 227 -7.34 24.69 -1.97
CA THR A 227 -6.41 24.34 -3.07
C THR A 227 -6.49 22.85 -3.42
N ARG A 228 -7.07 22.01 -2.55
CA ARG A 228 -7.13 20.56 -2.70
C ARG A 228 -5.77 19.95 -3.03
N THR A 229 -4.75 20.34 -2.26
CA THR A 229 -3.39 19.83 -2.37
C THR A 229 -3.18 18.74 -1.31
N TYR A 230 -2.77 17.55 -1.73
CA TYR A 230 -2.60 16.37 -0.88
C TYR A 230 -1.14 15.92 -0.83
N VAL A 231 -0.78 15.28 0.28
CA VAL A 231 0.57 14.78 0.52
C VAL A 231 0.85 13.58 -0.40
N ILE A 232 2.11 13.56 -0.91
CA ILE A 232 2.71 12.39 -1.55
C ILE A 232 4.04 12.05 -0.88
N ARG A 233 4.37 10.75 -0.81
CA ARG A 233 5.53 10.24 -0.06
C ARG A 233 6.36 9.26 -0.88
N GLY A 234 7.62 9.05 -0.48
CA GLY A 234 8.49 7.97 -0.93
C GLY A 234 9.41 8.27 -2.11
N GLY A 235 9.15 9.27 -2.93
CA GLY A 235 9.88 9.45 -4.19
C GLY A 235 9.42 8.48 -5.27
N GLY A 236 9.95 8.63 -6.49
CA GLY A 236 9.60 7.78 -7.63
C GLY A 236 10.82 7.39 -8.47
N TRP A 237 10.61 6.60 -9.49
CA TRP A 237 11.64 6.06 -10.39
C TRP A 237 12.51 7.14 -11.08
N ASN A 238 12.03 8.35 -11.18
CA ASN A 238 12.75 9.51 -11.77
C ASN A 238 13.21 10.53 -10.71
N SER A 239 12.97 10.27 -9.43
CA SER A 239 13.35 11.14 -8.31
C SER A 239 14.83 11.04 -7.96
N GLY A 240 15.35 12.06 -7.28
CA GLY A 240 16.68 12.03 -6.68
C GLY A 240 16.74 11.12 -5.45
N GLN A 241 17.95 10.75 -5.06
CA GLN A 241 18.18 9.95 -3.83
C GLN A 241 17.56 10.59 -2.58
N SER A 242 17.60 11.92 -2.48
CA SER A 242 17.03 12.68 -1.37
C SER A 242 15.54 12.44 -1.17
N ASP A 243 14.81 12.19 -2.26
CA ASP A 243 13.36 12.00 -2.24
C ASP A 243 12.96 10.60 -1.75
N CYS A 244 13.91 9.65 -1.79
CA CYS A 244 13.68 8.27 -1.34
C CYS A 244 13.84 8.07 0.17
N ARG A 245 14.15 9.12 0.94
CA ARG A 245 14.18 9.06 2.41
C ARG A 245 12.75 8.89 2.95
N TYR A 246 12.58 8.14 4.01
CA TYR A 246 11.26 7.94 4.62
C TYR A 246 10.67 9.24 5.21
N THR A 247 11.48 10.27 5.46
CA THR A 247 11.02 11.60 5.91
C THR A 247 10.65 12.53 4.76
N SER A 248 11.12 12.23 3.53
CA SER A 248 10.84 13.07 2.38
C SER A 248 9.35 13.15 2.12
N ARG A 249 8.86 14.35 1.96
CA ARG A 249 7.46 14.65 1.65
C ARG A 249 7.37 15.68 0.53
N SER A 250 6.30 15.57 -0.22
CA SER A 250 5.93 16.52 -1.25
C SER A 250 4.40 16.58 -1.33
N SER A 251 3.90 17.34 -2.26
CA SER A 251 2.45 17.49 -2.42
C SER A 251 2.05 17.67 -3.88
N SER A 252 0.78 17.41 -4.16
CA SER A 252 0.22 17.67 -5.48
C SER A 252 -1.29 17.90 -5.41
N SER A 253 -1.80 18.57 -6.44
CA SER A 253 -3.24 18.79 -6.60
C SER A 253 -4.00 17.46 -6.73
N ALA A 254 -5.19 17.40 -6.14
CA ALA A 254 -6.08 16.21 -6.17
C ALA A 254 -6.36 15.65 -7.56
N THR A 255 -6.28 16.48 -8.60
CA THR A 255 -6.57 16.09 -10.00
C THR A 255 -5.32 15.76 -10.81
N SER A 256 -4.12 15.88 -10.22
CA SER A 256 -2.85 15.59 -10.91
C SER A 256 -2.60 14.09 -11.03
N ASN A 257 -2.34 13.59 -12.24
CA ASN A 257 -2.20 12.17 -12.59
C ASN A 257 -0.87 11.85 -13.29
N ASN A 258 0.25 12.20 -12.68
CA ASN A 258 1.58 12.01 -13.27
C ASN A 258 2.00 10.54 -13.39
N ALA A 259 2.97 10.28 -14.30
CA ALA A 259 3.50 8.94 -14.58
C ALA A 259 4.43 8.37 -13.49
N ASP A 260 4.65 9.10 -12.42
CA ASP A 260 5.47 8.70 -11.27
C ASP A 260 4.66 8.61 -9.97
N ARG A 261 3.32 8.55 -10.06
CA ARG A 261 2.41 8.53 -8.91
C ARG A 261 1.47 7.35 -8.91
N GLY A 262 1.43 6.70 -7.77
CA GLY A 262 0.54 5.63 -7.42
C GLY A 262 0.11 5.77 -5.96
N PHE A 263 -0.19 4.66 -5.29
CA PHE A 263 -0.62 4.64 -3.90
C PHE A 263 -0.53 3.22 -3.33
N ARG A 264 -0.64 3.11 -2.02
CA ARG A 264 -0.94 1.84 -1.33
C ARG A 264 -2.21 1.96 -0.50
N LEU A 265 -2.81 0.83 -0.13
CA LEU A 265 -4.04 0.79 0.66
C LEU A 265 -3.74 0.67 2.15
N ALA A 266 -4.63 1.24 2.95
CA ALA A 266 -4.73 1.02 4.38
C ALA A 266 -6.14 0.61 4.79
N ILE A 267 -6.27 -0.08 5.92
CA ILE A 267 -7.53 -0.38 6.57
C ILE A 267 -7.31 -0.47 8.09
N THR A 268 -8.11 0.23 8.87
CA THR A 268 -8.07 0.14 10.34
C THR A 268 -8.58 -1.24 10.78
N LYS A 269 -7.86 -1.85 11.74
CA LYS A 269 -8.21 -3.17 12.31
C LYS A 269 -9.47 -3.13 13.15
#